data_19f9888664ba6e9c30bb713b10d24392
#
_entry.id   19f9888664ba6e9c30bb713b10d24392
#
_cell.length_a   1.000
_cell.length_b   1.000
_cell.length_c   1.000
_cell.angle_alpha   90.00
_cell.angle_beta   90.00
_cell.angle_gamma   90.00
#
_symmetry.space_group_name_H-M   'P 1'
#
loop_
_entity.id
_entity.type
_entity.pdbx_description
1 polymer ?
#
loop_
_entity_poly.entity_id
_entity_poly.type
_entity_poly.pdbx_seq_one_letter_code
_entity_poly.pdbx_strand_id
1 'polypeptide(L)'
;MTDQFIYTEPNPLELAEYREQVQTWMNENMPKRDPLNPWHPSEDDNERSSRNRELQRRLHDAGFAAVCYPKEYGGQSLTVAHQRIIDDVSEGFDMPILFSAPTLSIIGPILLEFGTEEQKQHYIPRFIRGDDLWVQFMSEPSGGSDLAGALTRADKDGDSFVINGSKIWSTFAQRSDFALMLARTNWEVPKHRGLTMFIVPIHQPGIEIHTIKMADGTDEFCQEYFNDLLVPAENVVGKVDDGWTVATRLLFHERAAVGGASPYTQGKMRQRRADSLEDLAVLAAKEPVGDAGNRRQQLGRLETLNRVHRLLSDRVVRGIEGGHLPGPAGSLVRLFHGLVGVEQASVNMDLYGQQALVWDEGASVGDHGVRFVQRQAACIGGGTTEMARNIISERILGMPRELATDKELPFNQVPRNG
;
A
#
# COMPACT_ATOMS: atom_id res chain seq x y z
N MET A 1 -25.32 4.74 3.96
CA MET A 1 -25.39 5.72 5.05
C MET A 1 -24.07 6.44 5.07
N THR A 2 -24.07 7.71 4.69
CA THR A 2 -22.90 8.57 4.74
C THR A 2 -22.74 9.01 6.18
N ASP A 3 -21.91 8.31 6.96
CA ASP A 3 -21.52 8.82 8.26
C ASP A 3 -20.68 10.07 8.04
N GLN A 4 -21.32 11.18 8.37
CA GLN A 4 -20.67 12.46 8.57
C GLN A 4 -19.66 12.28 9.71
N PHE A 5 -18.38 12.13 9.36
CA PHE A 5 -17.33 12.52 10.28
C PHE A 5 -17.56 14.01 10.57
N ILE A 6 -18.12 14.31 11.73
CA ILE A 6 -18.22 15.67 12.22
C ILE A 6 -16.78 16.13 12.44
N TYR A 7 -16.25 16.83 11.45
CA TYR A 7 -14.93 17.43 11.48
C TYR A 7 -15.02 18.66 12.42
N THR A 8 -14.95 18.41 13.72
CA THR A 8 -14.53 19.45 14.64
C THR A 8 -13.03 19.56 14.50
N GLU A 9 -12.55 20.67 13.89
CA GLU A 9 -11.12 20.94 13.88
C GLU A 9 -10.60 20.95 15.33
N PRO A 10 -9.61 20.11 15.67
CA PRO A 10 -9.07 20.12 17.00
C PRO A 10 -8.47 21.49 17.32
N ASN A 11 -8.54 21.90 18.58
CA ASN A 11 -7.97 23.16 19.04
C ASN A 11 -6.45 23.17 18.75
N PRO A 12 -5.91 24.21 18.09
CA PRO A 12 -4.49 24.30 17.79
C PRO A 12 -3.58 24.18 19.01
N LEU A 13 -4.01 24.60 20.20
CA LEU A 13 -3.25 24.44 21.44
C LEU A 13 -3.18 22.98 21.87
N GLU A 14 -4.29 22.25 21.78
CA GLU A 14 -4.35 20.82 22.05
C GLU A 14 -3.44 20.01 21.10
N LEU A 15 -3.42 20.37 19.84
CA LEU A 15 -2.51 19.76 18.87
C LEU A 15 -1.04 20.07 19.15
N ALA A 16 -0.73 21.26 19.65
CA ALA A 16 0.65 21.62 20.05
C ALA A 16 1.11 20.81 21.26
N GLU A 17 0.25 20.67 22.28
CA GLU A 17 0.53 19.84 23.46
C GLU A 17 0.67 18.35 23.07
N TYR A 18 -0.20 17.87 22.20
CA TYR A 18 -0.10 16.50 21.68
C TYR A 18 1.22 16.26 20.94
N ARG A 19 1.65 17.21 20.11
CA ARG A 19 2.96 17.14 19.42
C ARG A 19 4.12 17.05 20.40
N GLU A 20 4.10 17.82 21.46
CA GLU A 20 5.14 17.79 22.49
C GLU A 20 5.17 16.44 23.22
N GLN A 21 4.01 15.90 23.57
CA GLN A 21 3.88 14.57 24.16
C GLN A 21 4.44 13.48 23.25
N VAL A 22 4.05 13.45 21.98
CA VAL A 22 4.55 12.48 21.00
C VAL A 22 6.05 12.61 20.82
N GLN A 23 6.58 13.85 20.69
CA GLN A 23 8.01 14.09 20.49
C GLN A 23 8.84 13.62 21.70
N THR A 24 8.39 13.92 22.91
CA THR A 24 9.07 13.52 24.15
C THR A 24 9.10 12.00 24.24
N TRP A 25 7.95 11.37 24.09
CA TRP A 25 7.85 9.92 24.17
C TRP A 25 8.70 9.21 23.09
N MET A 26 8.65 9.67 21.83
CA MET A 26 9.45 9.10 20.74
C MET A 26 10.96 9.21 21.03
N ASN A 27 11.41 10.33 21.57
CA ASN A 27 12.83 10.51 21.93
C ASN A 27 13.30 9.52 22.99
N GLU A 28 12.44 9.14 23.93
CA GLU A 28 12.77 8.26 25.05
C GLU A 28 12.62 6.76 24.71
N ASN A 29 11.67 6.41 23.82
CA ASN A 29 11.22 5.03 23.67
C ASN A 29 11.45 4.43 22.28
N MET A 30 11.66 5.26 21.23
CA MET A 30 11.83 4.75 19.88
C MET A 30 13.29 4.86 19.42
N PRO A 31 13.83 3.82 18.77
CA PRO A 31 15.18 3.87 18.21
C PRO A 31 15.28 4.99 17.18
N LYS A 32 16.43 5.69 17.17
CA LYS A 32 16.73 6.63 16.09
C LYS A 32 16.98 5.88 14.81
N ARG A 33 16.39 6.35 13.72
CA ARG A 33 16.61 5.79 12.40
C ARG A 33 18.04 6.07 11.94
N ASP A 34 18.71 5.05 11.43
CA ASP A 34 19.94 5.24 10.69
C ASP A 34 19.59 5.73 9.26
N PRO A 35 19.92 6.99 8.90
CA PRO A 35 19.62 7.51 7.57
C PRO A 35 20.43 6.82 6.46
N LEU A 36 21.57 6.21 6.81
CA LEU A 36 22.42 5.49 5.86
C LEU A 36 21.97 4.05 5.65
N ASN A 37 21.23 3.50 6.61
CA ASN A 37 20.81 2.10 6.60
C ASN A 37 19.39 1.92 7.15
N PRO A 38 18.38 2.45 6.45
CA PRO A 38 17.00 2.46 6.97
C PRO A 38 16.36 1.06 7.03
N TRP A 39 16.94 0.06 6.40
CA TRP A 39 16.38 -1.29 6.27
C TRP A 39 17.09 -2.34 7.10
N HIS A 40 18.14 -1.98 7.86
CA HIS A 40 18.96 -2.93 8.60
C HIS A 40 19.31 -4.17 7.76
N PRO A 41 20.14 -4.05 6.70
CA PRO A 41 20.36 -5.12 5.72
C PRO A 41 20.97 -6.41 6.31
N SER A 42 21.51 -6.37 7.53
CA SER A 42 22.01 -7.53 8.26
C SER A 42 20.91 -8.32 8.97
N GLU A 43 19.68 -7.80 9.05
CA GLU A 43 18.58 -8.53 9.69
C GLU A 43 17.97 -9.56 8.74
N ASP A 44 17.83 -10.78 9.22
CA ASP A 44 17.00 -11.78 8.54
C ASP A 44 15.50 -11.42 8.66
N ASP A 45 14.67 -12.17 7.95
CA ASP A 45 13.22 -11.92 7.89
C ASP A 45 12.53 -12.05 9.24
N ASN A 46 13.00 -12.96 10.10
CA ASN A 46 12.43 -13.19 11.43
C ASN A 46 12.81 -12.05 12.38
N GLU A 47 14.05 -11.59 12.34
CA GLU A 47 14.53 -10.45 13.13
C GLU A 47 13.76 -9.18 12.76
N ARG A 48 13.59 -8.92 11.46
CA ARG A 48 12.81 -7.79 10.96
C ARG A 48 11.35 -7.85 11.40
N SER A 49 10.71 -8.99 11.28
CA SER A 49 9.32 -9.19 11.73
C SER A 49 9.20 -8.99 13.24
N SER A 50 10.10 -9.58 14.02
CA SER A 50 10.12 -9.47 15.49
C SER A 50 10.32 -8.02 15.94
N ARG A 51 11.25 -7.30 15.31
CA ARG A 51 11.49 -5.87 15.59
C ARG A 51 10.27 -5.00 15.26
N ASN A 52 9.63 -5.22 14.10
CA ASN A 52 8.42 -4.47 13.76
C ASN A 52 7.27 -4.72 14.75
N ARG A 53 7.09 -5.97 15.20
CA ARG A 53 6.09 -6.31 16.22
C ARG A 53 6.38 -5.63 17.56
N GLU A 54 7.64 -5.59 17.97
CA GLU A 54 8.07 -4.92 19.20
C GLU A 54 7.83 -3.40 19.13
N LEU A 55 8.22 -2.75 18.02
CA LEU A 55 7.99 -1.32 17.83
C LEU A 55 6.49 -0.99 17.80
N GLN A 56 5.66 -1.86 17.18
CA GLN A 56 4.21 -1.69 17.16
C GLN A 56 3.61 -1.77 18.56
N ARG A 57 4.06 -2.73 19.39
CA ARG A 57 3.62 -2.85 20.78
C ARG A 57 3.97 -1.63 21.61
N ARG A 58 5.19 -1.08 21.46
CA ARG A 58 5.58 0.14 22.16
C ARG A 58 4.65 1.30 21.82
N LEU A 59 4.34 1.51 20.54
CA LEU A 59 3.39 2.55 20.13
C LEU A 59 1.98 2.29 20.67
N HIS A 60 1.53 1.04 20.63
CA HIS A 60 0.22 0.66 21.15
C HIS A 60 0.12 0.93 22.66
N ASP A 61 1.08 0.45 23.46
CA ASP A 61 1.06 0.57 24.92
C ASP A 61 1.14 2.04 25.38
N ALA A 62 1.70 2.92 24.55
CA ALA A 62 1.73 4.37 24.79
C ALA A 62 0.50 5.11 24.22
N GLY A 63 -0.42 4.43 23.53
CA GLY A 63 -1.60 5.05 22.93
C GLY A 63 -1.31 5.83 21.62
N PHE A 64 -0.16 5.59 20.97
CA PHE A 64 0.24 6.23 19.72
C PHE A 64 0.09 5.34 18.48
N ALA A 65 -0.38 4.09 18.64
CA ALA A 65 -0.73 3.24 17.52
C ALA A 65 -2.16 3.48 17.06
N ALA A 66 -2.37 3.48 15.73
CA ALA A 66 -3.71 3.45 15.11
C ALA A 66 -4.68 4.48 15.72
N VAL A 67 -4.22 5.70 15.95
CA VAL A 67 -4.94 6.72 16.73
C VAL A 67 -6.29 7.13 16.15
N CYS A 68 -6.49 6.96 14.84
CA CYS A 68 -7.76 7.23 14.17
C CYS A 68 -8.76 6.05 14.25
N TYR A 69 -8.35 4.88 14.73
CA TYR A 69 -9.26 3.76 14.92
C TYR A 69 -10.19 3.98 16.11
N PRO A 70 -11.40 3.37 16.10
CA PRO A 70 -12.33 3.46 17.21
C PRO A 70 -11.74 2.90 18.50
N LYS A 71 -12.07 3.53 19.65
CA LYS A 71 -11.61 3.10 20.97
C LYS A 71 -12.09 1.68 21.33
N GLU A 72 -13.29 1.32 20.88
CA GLU A 72 -13.89 0.01 21.09
C GLU A 72 -13.09 -1.15 20.51
N TYR A 73 -12.22 -0.84 19.51
CA TYR A 73 -11.32 -1.82 18.90
C TYR A 73 -9.83 -1.57 19.21
N GLY A 74 -9.54 -0.76 20.22
CA GLY A 74 -8.16 -0.51 20.68
C GLY A 74 -7.47 0.71 20.08
N GLY A 75 -8.16 1.50 19.24
CA GLY A 75 -7.67 2.80 18.77
C GLY A 75 -7.90 3.92 19.80
N GLN A 76 -7.74 5.18 19.35
CA GLN A 76 -7.91 6.34 20.23
C GLN A 76 -9.10 7.23 19.84
N SER A 77 -9.76 6.97 18.71
CA SER A 77 -10.83 7.81 18.14
C SER A 77 -10.37 9.28 17.95
N LEU A 78 -9.09 9.48 17.68
CA LEU A 78 -8.52 10.79 17.40
C LEU A 78 -8.68 11.15 15.91
N THR A 79 -8.37 12.39 15.59
CA THR A 79 -8.53 12.92 14.23
C THR A 79 -7.29 12.70 13.36
N VAL A 80 -7.45 12.88 12.05
CA VAL A 80 -6.35 12.86 11.06
C VAL A 80 -5.25 13.87 11.42
N ALA A 81 -5.59 15.00 12.07
CA ALA A 81 -4.59 15.98 12.52
C ALA A 81 -3.61 15.38 13.56
N HIS A 82 -4.11 14.54 14.46
CA HIS A 82 -3.26 13.83 15.42
C HIS A 82 -2.38 12.79 14.73
N GLN A 83 -2.93 12.03 13.76
CA GLN A 83 -2.14 11.09 12.97
C GLN A 83 -1.00 11.79 12.20
N ARG A 84 -1.28 12.93 11.59
CA ARG A 84 -0.26 13.74 10.88
C ARG A 84 0.86 14.20 11.82
N ILE A 85 0.55 14.50 13.07
CA ILE A 85 1.57 14.83 14.08
C ILE A 85 2.49 13.65 14.35
N ILE A 86 1.93 12.46 14.53
CA ILE A 86 2.71 11.23 14.71
C ILE A 86 3.61 11.00 13.47
N ASP A 87 3.05 11.13 12.27
CA ASP A 87 3.79 10.96 11.02
C ASP A 87 4.96 11.94 10.90
N ASP A 88 4.72 13.21 11.24
CA ASP A 88 5.77 14.24 11.16
C ASP A 88 6.88 14.00 12.20
N VAL A 89 6.48 13.69 13.44
CA VAL A 89 7.44 13.43 14.53
C VAL A 89 8.24 12.16 14.28
N SER A 90 7.62 11.14 13.69
CA SER A 90 8.24 9.83 13.42
C SER A 90 9.37 9.86 12.38
N GLU A 91 9.57 10.98 11.69
CA GLU A 91 10.52 11.08 10.57
C GLU A 91 11.97 10.68 10.93
N GLY A 92 12.38 10.91 12.17
CA GLY A 92 13.72 10.61 12.67
C GLY A 92 13.86 9.28 13.41
N PHE A 93 12.80 8.45 13.41
CA PHE A 93 12.76 7.24 14.22
C PHE A 93 12.48 5.99 13.39
N ASP A 94 12.89 4.85 13.91
CA ASP A 94 12.48 3.56 13.38
C ASP A 94 11.00 3.31 13.68
N MET A 95 10.23 2.97 12.65
CA MET A 95 8.80 2.73 12.75
C MET A 95 8.45 1.32 12.30
N PRO A 96 7.35 0.73 12.82
CA PRO A 96 6.88 -0.60 12.44
C PRO A 96 6.23 -0.59 11.06
N ILE A 97 7.03 -0.40 10.02
CA ILE A 97 6.58 -0.19 8.64
C ILE A 97 5.78 -1.36 8.07
N LEU A 98 6.04 -2.61 8.52
CA LEU A 98 5.30 -3.78 8.08
C LEU A 98 3.81 -3.71 8.47
N PHE A 99 3.47 -2.99 9.54
CA PHE A 99 2.08 -2.81 9.98
C PHE A 99 1.38 -1.65 9.29
N SER A 100 2.10 -0.64 8.82
CA SER A 100 1.51 0.56 8.23
C SER A 100 0.67 0.22 6.99
N ALA A 101 1.23 -0.55 6.07
CA ALA A 101 0.53 -1.09 4.91
C ALA A 101 1.01 -2.53 4.66
N PRO A 102 0.14 -3.50 4.39
CA PRO A 102 -1.31 -3.37 4.14
C PRO A 102 -2.19 -3.42 5.41
N THR A 103 -1.65 -3.79 6.57
CA THR A 103 -2.44 -4.13 7.76
C THR A 103 -3.31 -2.95 8.22
N LEU A 104 -2.70 -1.85 8.67
CA LEU A 104 -3.44 -0.73 9.28
C LEU A 104 -4.14 0.16 8.26
N SER A 105 -3.52 0.46 7.12
CA SER A 105 -4.06 1.47 6.21
C SER A 105 -4.95 0.92 5.10
N ILE A 106 -4.99 -0.40 4.90
CA ILE A 106 -5.78 -1.03 3.84
C ILE A 106 -6.79 -2.03 4.41
N ILE A 107 -6.33 -3.07 5.10
CA ILE A 107 -7.17 -4.17 5.58
C ILE A 107 -8.02 -3.75 6.77
N GLY A 108 -7.42 -3.05 7.72
CA GLY A 108 -8.14 -2.59 8.90
C GLY A 108 -9.39 -1.76 8.59
N PRO A 109 -9.32 -0.74 7.71
CA PRO A 109 -10.52 -0.01 7.27
C PRO A 109 -11.57 -0.91 6.59
N ILE A 110 -11.17 -1.95 5.87
CA ILE A 110 -12.10 -2.90 5.26
C ILE A 110 -12.83 -3.71 6.33
N LEU A 111 -12.14 -4.15 7.38
CA LEU A 111 -12.79 -4.82 8.50
C LEU A 111 -13.73 -3.87 9.25
N LEU A 112 -13.37 -2.59 9.43
CA LEU A 112 -14.27 -1.60 10.02
C LEU A 112 -15.55 -1.39 9.19
N GLU A 113 -15.46 -1.38 7.85
CA GLU A 113 -16.59 -1.12 6.96
C GLU A 113 -17.46 -2.36 6.72
N PHE A 114 -16.87 -3.55 6.59
CA PHE A 114 -17.55 -4.77 6.10
C PHE A 114 -17.45 -5.98 7.02
N GLY A 115 -16.57 -5.96 8.01
CA GLY A 115 -16.47 -7.05 8.99
C GLY A 115 -17.70 -7.17 9.87
N THR A 116 -18.02 -8.39 10.31
CA THR A 116 -19.00 -8.60 11.38
C THR A 116 -18.46 -8.04 12.69
N GLU A 117 -19.32 -7.85 13.67
CA GLU A 117 -18.88 -7.35 14.98
C GLU A 117 -17.87 -8.29 15.64
N GLU A 118 -18.09 -9.61 15.50
CA GLU A 118 -17.19 -10.64 15.99
C GLU A 118 -15.82 -10.56 15.32
N GLN A 119 -15.79 -10.35 13.99
CA GLN A 119 -14.55 -10.18 13.25
C GLN A 119 -13.80 -8.92 13.69
N LYS A 120 -14.48 -7.81 13.87
CA LYS A 120 -13.88 -6.55 14.34
C LYS A 120 -13.28 -6.70 15.73
N GLN A 121 -14.05 -7.25 16.68
CA GLN A 121 -13.63 -7.47 18.06
C GLN A 121 -12.45 -8.45 18.17
N HIS A 122 -12.39 -9.45 17.27
CA HIS A 122 -11.34 -10.45 17.29
C HIS A 122 -10.04 -9.95 16.65
N TYR A 123 -10.10 -9.35 15.45
CA TYR A 123 -8.91 -9.10 14.65
C TYR A 123 -8.33 -7.71 14.84
N ILE A 124 -9.16 -6.66 14.97
CA ILE A 124 -8.66 -5.27 14.97
C ILE A 124 -7.75 -5.00 16.18
N PRO A 125 -8.10 -5.34 17.43
CA PRO A 125 -7.20 -5.13 18.57
C PRO A 125 -5.85 -5.81 18.42
N ARG A 126 -5.83 -7.01 17.83
CA ARG A 126 -4.63 -7.84 17.68
C ARG A 126 -3.63 -7.20 16.72
N PHE A 127 -4.08 -6.75 15.56
CA PHE A 127 -3.14 -6.11 14.62
C PHE A 127 -2.75 -4.68 15.05
N ILE A 128 -3.62 -3.93 15.74
CA ILE A 128 -3.25 -2.63 16.32
C ILE A 128 -2.12 -2.82 17.34
N ARG A 129 -2.19 -3.86 18.14
CA ARG A 129 -1.16 -4.21 19.13
C ARG A 129 0.11 -4.77 18.49
N GLY A 130 0.07 -5.26 17.27
CA GLY A 130 1.22 -5.88 16.60
C GLY A 130 1.33 -7.39 16.79
N ASP A 131 0.23 -8.06 17.17
CA ASP A 131 0.18 -9.51 17.31
C ASP A 131 0.03 -10.20 15.96
N ASP A 132 -0.80 -9.63 15.05
CA ASP A 132 -1.09 -10.20 13.75
C ASP A 132 -0.67 -9.24 12.61
N LEU A 133 0.10 -9.74 11.67
CA LEU A 133 0.45 -9.06 10.43
C LEU A 133 -0.42 -9.59 9.30
N TRP A 134 -0.96 -8.69 8.47
CA TRP A 134 -1.90 -9.02 7.42
C TRP A 134 -1.40 -8.66 6.04
N VAL A 135 -1.79 -9.47 5.06
CA VAL A 135 -1.49 -9.28 3.64
C VAL A 135 -2.77 -9.39 2.80
N GLN A 136 -2.72 -8.87 1.56
CA GLN A 136 -3.83 -9.01 0.61
C GLN A 136 -3.48 -10.05 -0.47
N PHE A 137 -4.38 -11.01 -0.67
CA PHE A 137 -4.31 -12.00 -1.74
C PHE A 137 -5.32 -11.62 -2.84
N MET A 138 -4.89 -10.73 -3.75
CA MET A 138 -5.77 -10.12 -4.74
C MET A 138 -5.41 -10.57 -6.17
N SER A 139 -4.24 -10.16 -6.65
CA SER A 139 -3.77 -10.44 -8.01
C SER A 139 -3.49 -11.92 -8.25
N GLU A 140 -3.67 -12.35 -9.51
CA GLU A 140 -3.38 -13.72 -9.95
C GLU A 140 -2.38 -13.71 -11.11
N PRO A 141 -1.69 -14.83 -11.39
CA PRO A 141 -0.81 -14.91 -12.56
C PRO A 141 -1.52 -14.58 -13.87
N SER A 142 -2.82 -14.82 -13.95
CA SER A 142 -3.67 -14.50 -15.11
C SER A 142 -4.03 -13.03 -15.24
N GLY A 143 -3.94 -12.23 -14.17
CA GLY A 143 -4.27 -10.81 -14.24
C GLY A 143 -4.26 -10.07 -12.91
N GLY A 144 -3.72 -8.83 -12.94
CA GLY A 144 -3.80 -7.88 -11.84
C GLY A 144 -4.77 -6.73 -12.15
N SER A 145 -4.66 -6.12 -13.35
CA SER A 145 -5.56 -5.02 -13.76
C SER A 145 -7.00 -5.46 -13.97
N ASP A 146 -7.24 -6.68 -14.46
CA ASP A 146 -8.56 -7.30 -14.50
C ASP A 146 -8.82 -8.15 -13.25
N LEU A 147 -8.77 -7.53 -12.09
CA LEU A 147 -8.98 -8.20 -10.81
C LEU A 147 -10.34 -8.91 -10.71
N ALA A 148 -11.37 -8.37 -11.38
CA ALA A 148 -12.67 -9.02 -11.45
C ALA A 148 -12.65 -10.32 -12.25
N GLY A 149 -11.62 -10.55 -13.05
CA GLY A 149 -11.36 -11.80 -13.78
C GLY A 149 -10.71 -12.90 -12.94
N ALA A 150 -10.64 -12.78 -11.62
CA ALA A 150 -10.02 -13.75 -10.74
C ALA A 150 -10.57 -15.16 -10.94
N LEU A 151 -9.65 -16.14 -11.00
CA LEU A 151 -9.88 -17.56 -11.26
C LEU A 151 -9.75 -18.44 -10.01
N THR A 152 -9.13 -17.94 -8.93
CA THR A 152 -9.09 -18.66 -7.64
C THR A 152 -10.51 -18.99 -7.24
N ARG A 153 -10.82 -20.29 -7.19
CA ARG A 153 -12.15 -20.85 -6.99
C ARG A 153 -12.40 -21.11 -5.52
N ALA A 154 -13.60 -20.80 -5.04
CA ALA A 154 -14.07 -21.12 -3.69
C ALA A 154 -15.43 -21.80 -3.79
N ASP A 155 -15.43 -23.12 -3.66
CA ASP A 155 -16.65 -23.94 -3.70
C ASP A 155 -17.18 -24.12 -2.29
N LYS A 156 -18.48 -23.91 -2.12
CA LYS A 156 -19.13 -24.11 -0.83
C LYS A 156 -19.22 -25.59 -0.48
N ASP A 157 -18.78 -25.94 0.72
CA ASP A 157 -18.87 -27.28 1.30
C ASP A 157 -19.37 -27.18 2.75
N GLY A 158 -20.66 -27.46 2.98
CA GLY A 158 -21.30 -27.29 4.27
C GLY A 158 -21.16 -25.85 4.82
N ASP A 159 -20.55 -25.73 5.98
CA ASP A 159 -20.29 -24.45 6.66
C ASP A 159 -18.90 -23.88 6.33
N SER A 160 -18.28 -24.36 5.24
CA SER A 160 -16.95 -23.94 4.80
C SER A 160 -16.91 -23.71 3.30
N PHE A 161 -15.79 -23.20 2.83
CA PHE A 161 -15.42 -23.11 1.42
C PHE A 161 -14.11 -23.87 1.18
N VAL A 162 -14.05 -24.64 0.10
CA VAL A 162 -12.84 -25.28 -0.39
C VAL A 162 -12.26 -24.39 -1.48
N ILE A 163 -11.04 -23.87 -1.24
CA ILE A 163 -10.41 -22.89 -2.13
C ILE A 163 -9.25 -23.54 -2.88
N ASN A 164 -9.25 -23.37 -4.22
CA ASN A 164 -8.24 -23.84 -5.14
C ASN A 164 -7.84 -22.74 -6.10
N GLY A 165 -6.52 -22.57 -6.34
CA GLY A 165 -5.99 -21.57 -7.25
C GLY A 165 -4.64 -21.02 -6.85
N SER A 166 -4.34 -19.78 -7.26
CA SER A 166 -3.09 -19.13 -6.91
C SER A 166 -3.23 -17.62 -6.87
N LYS A 167 -2.45 -16.97 -6.02
CA LYS A 167 -2.27 -15.52 -5.94
C LYS A 167 -0.82 -15.15 -6.16
N ILE A 168 -0.55 -13.91 -6.52
CA ILE A 168 0.81 -13.44 -6.80
C ILE A 168 0.97 -11.96 -6.49
N TRP A 169 2.19 -11.53 -6.27
CA TRP A 169 2.60 -10.16 -5.93
C TRP A 169 2.14 -9.71 -4.54
N SER A 170 1.95 -10.66 -3.64
CA SER A 170 1.60 -10.36 -2.25
C SER A 170 2.84 -9.94 -1.48
N THR A 171 2.84 -8.73 -0.93
CA THR A 171 3.99 -8.18 -0.22
C THR A 171 4.14 -8.80 1.17
N PHE A 172 5.26 -9.44 1.44
CA PHE A 172 5.60 -10.06 2.71
C PHE A 172 4.62 -11.13 3.20
N ALA A 173 3.99 -11.90 2.28
CA ALA A 173 3.09 -12.98 2.65
C ALA A 173 3.77 -14.03 3.54
N GLN A 174 5.05 -14.33 3.30
CA GLN A 174 5.84 -15.28 4.08
C GLN A 174 6.04 -14.87 5.56
N ARG A 175 5.73 -13.60 5.91
CA ARG A 175 5.86 -13.03 7.26
C ARG A 175 4.52 -12.70 7.91
N SER A 176 3.43 -12.89 7.17
CA SER A 176 2.09 -12.51 7.60
C SER A 176 1.37 -13.67 8.27
N ASP A 177 0.42 -13.35 9.16
CA ASP A 177 -0.38 -14.34 9.89
C ASP A 177 -1.72 -14.59 9.19
N PHE A 178 -2.28 -13.53 8.59
CA PHE A 178 -3.58 -13.57 7.91
C PHE A 178 -3.52 -12.88 6.56
N ALA A 179 -4.40 -13.33 5.67
CA ALA A 179 -4.63 -12.67 4.39
C ALA A 179 -6.10 -12.28 4.24
N LEU A 180 -6.33 -11.16 3.55
CA LEU A 180 -7.64 -10.84 2.99
C LEU A 180 -7.64 -11.28 1.51
N MET A 181 -8.41 -12.32 1.18
CA MET A 181 -8.37 -12.99 -0.12
C MET A 181 -9.65 -12.75 -0.92
N LEU A 182 -9.49 -12.39 -2.18
CA LEU A 182 -10.58 -12.35 -3.15
C LEU A 182 -10.61 -13.67 -3.94
N ALA A 183 -11.74 -14.40 -3.88
CA ALA A 183 -11.92 -15.64 -4.65
C ALA A 183 -13.30 -15.69 -5.31
N ARG A 184 -13.46 -16.58 -6.30
CA ARG A 184 -14.70 -16.73 -7.05
C ARG A 184 -15.58 -17.83 -6.47
N THR A 185 -16.76 -17.43 -6.04
CA THR A 185 -17.79 -18.34 -5.49
C THR A 185 -18.89 -18.67 -6.49
N ASN A 186 -19.10 -17.81 -7.51
CA ASN A 186 -20.16 -18.04 -8.51
C ASN A 186 -19.64 -17.78 -9.93
N TRP A 187 -19.73 -18.78 -10.79
CA TRP A 187 -19.26 -18.76 -12.16
C TRP A 187 -20.37 -18.48 -13.18
N GLU A 188 -21.64 -18.56 -12.75
CA GLU A 188 -22.83 -18.46 -13.60
C GLU A 188 -23.41 -17.05 -13.69
N VAL A 189 -22.73 -16.09 -13.09
CA VAL A 189 -23.09 -14.66 -13.09
C VAL A 189 -21.99 -13.83 -13.74
N PRO A 190 -22.25 -12.57 -14.12
CA PRO A 190 -21.21 -11.67 -14.63
C PRO A 190 -20.03 -11.54 -13.67
N LYS A 191 -18.82 -11.38 -14.21
CA LYS A 191 -17.55 -11.50 -13.47
C LYS A 191 -17.46 -10.71 -12.16
N HIS A 192 -18.11 -9.55 -12.08
CA HIS A 192 -18.11 -8.70 -10.90
C HIS A 192 -19.10 -9.15 -9.79
N ARG A 193 -20.01 -10.06 -10.08
CA ARG A 193 -21.09 -10.50 -9.17
C ARG A 193 -20.87 -11.86 -8.53
N GLY A 194 -19.78 -12.52 -8.84
CA GLY A 194 -19.51 -13.89 -8.38
C GLY A 194 -18.25 -14.00 -7.54
N LEU A 195 -17.83 -12.92 -6.89
CA LEU A 195 -16.62 -12.86 -6.08
C LEU A 195 -16.98 -12.72 -4.60
N THR A 196 -16.17 -13.30 -3.72
CA THR A 196 -16.31 -13.21 -2.28
C THR A 196 -14.97 -12.87 -1.65
N MET A 197 -14.99 -12.10 -0.57
CA MET A 197 -13.81 -11.74 0.21
C MET A 197 -13.72 -12.60 1.45
N PHE A 198 -12.54 -13.17 1.74
CA PHE A 198 -12.30 -14.10 2.84
C PHE A 198 -11.15 -13.66 3.73
N ILE A 199 -11.28 -13.85 5.02
CA ILE A 199 -10.15 -13.87 5.97
C ILE A 199 -9.55 -15.26 5.93
N VAL A 200 -8.25 -15.34 5.66
CA VAL A 200 -7.51 -16.60 5.54
C VAL A 200 -6.33 -16.60 6.50
N PRO A 201 -6.32 -17.47 7.53
CA PRO A 201 -5.10 -17.75 8.27
C PRO A 201 -4.04 -18.34 7.31
N ILE A 202 -2.83 -17.81 7.31
CA ILE A 202 -1.81 -18.22 6.31
C ILE A 202 -1.14 -19.54 6.70
N HIS A 203 -0.93 -19.74 8.00
CA HIS A 203 -0.22 -20.91 8.52
C HIS A 203 -1.16 -22.09 8.75
N GLN A 204 -1.72 -22.64 7.67
CA GLN A 204 -2.60 -23.80 7.71
C GLN A 204 -2.39 -24.72 6.51
N PRO A 205 -2.83 -26.00 6.56
CA PRO A 205 -2.77 -26.92 5.43
C PRO A 205 -3.49 -26.35 4.19
N GLY A 206 -2.96 -26.66 3.00
CA GLY A 206 -3.53 -26.22 1.74
C GLY A 206 -3.00 -24.89 1.23
N ILE A 207 -2.02 -24.28 1.90
CA ILE A 207 -1.33 -23.07 1.43
C ILE A 207 0.16 -23.35 1.27
N GLU A 208 0.69 -22.99 0.10
CA GLU A 208 2.13 -22.95 -0.16
C GLU A 208 2.52 -21.52 -0.57
N ILE A 209 3.57 -20.96 0.03
CA ILE A 209 4.06 -19.61 -0.24
C ILE A 209 5.48 -19.69 -0.77
N HIS A 210 5.70 -19.09 -1.93
CA HIS A 210 7.01 -19.00 -2.56
C HIS A 210 7.40 -17.55 -2.76
N THR A 211 8.59 -17.17 -2.29
CA THR A 211 9.13 -15.82 -2.53
C THR A 211 9.54 -15.66 -3.99
N ILE A 212 9.32 -14.48 -4.53
CA ILE A 212 9.70 -14.10 -5.89
C ILE A 212 10.99 -13.30 -5.82
N LYS A 213 12.07 -13.85 -6.40
CA LYS A 213 13.33 -13.12 -6.49
C LYS A 213 13.23 -12.02 -7.54
N MET A 214 13.31 -10.78 -7.07
CA MET A 214 13.22 -9.59 -7.91
C MET A 214 14.54 -9.31 -8.64
N ALA A 215 14.48 -8.49 -9.68
CA ALA A 215 15.66 -8.14 -10.48
C ALA A 215 16.75 -7.37 -9.71
N ASP A 216 16.41 -6.76 -8.60
CA ASP A 216 17.31 -6.08 -7.67
C ASP A 216 17.85 -6.99 -6.56
N GLY A 217 17.46 -8.26 -6.57
CA GLY A 217 17.88 -9.27 -5.58
C GLY A 217 16.99 -9.35 -4.34
N THR A 218 15.99 -8.46 -4.17
CA THR A 218 15.03 -8.55 -3.06
C THR A 218 14.02 -9.68 -3.29
N ASP A 219 13.30 -10.08 -2.25
CA ASP A 219 12.33 -11.18 -2.23
C ASP A 219 11.05 -10.82 -1.45
N GLU A 220 10.69 -9.54 -1.46
CA GLU A 220 9.53 -9.02 -0.73
C GLU A 220 8.17 -9.51 -1.26
N PHE A 221 8.10 -9.90 -2.53
CA PHE A 221 6.87 -10.40 -3.14
C PHE A 221 6.79 -11.91 -3.12
N CYS A 222 5.58 -12.42 -3.02
CA CYS A 222 5.29 -13.84 -2.98
C CYS A 222 4.29 -14.25 -4.07
N GLN A 223 4.32 -15.55 -4.36
CA GLN A 223 3.27 -16.27 -5.05
C GLN A 223 2.73 -17.35 -4.11
N GLU A 224 1.43 -17.45 -4.03
CA GLU A 224 0.71 -18.39 -3.17
C GLU A 224 -0.06 -19.39 -4.01
N TYR A 225 -0.04 -20.65 -3.57
CA TYR A 225 -0.81 -21.76 -4.16
C TYR A 225 -1.76 -22.30 -3.12
N PHE A 226 -3.01 -22.57 -3.55
CA PHE A 226 -4.07 -23.10 -2.72
C PHE A 226 -4.53 -24.43 -3.27
N ASN A 227 -4.42 -25.48 -2.44
CA ASN A 227 -4.81 -26.83 -2.74
C ASN A 227 -5.77 -27.34 -1.68
N ASP A 228 -7.05 -27.42 -2.00
CA ASP A 228 -8.13 -27.81 -1.11
C ASP A 228 -8.08 -27.06 0.24
N LEU A 229 -7.78 -25.77 0.17
CA LEU A 229 -7.72 -24.92 1.35
C LEU A 229 -9.12 -24.74 1.94
N LEU A 230 -9.31 -25.16 3.18
CA LEU A 230 -10.55 -25.03 3.91
C LEU A 230 -10.64 -23.67 4.62
N VAL A 231 -11.70 -22.91 4.30
CA VAL A 231 -11.99 -21.62 4.95
C VAL A 231 -13.42 -21.62 5.49
N PRO A 232 -13.63 -21.46 6.81
CA PRO A 232 -14.97 -21.39 7.39
C PRO A 232 -15.82 -20.26 6.81
N ALA A 233 -17.12 -20.46 6.70
CA ALA A 233 -18.04 -19.45 6.17
C ALA A 233 -18.11 -18.18 7.05
N GLU A 234 -17.80 -18.28 8.33
CA GLU A 234 -17.68 -17.14 9.26
C GLU A 234 -16.51 -16.21 8.90
N ASN A 235 -15.55 -16.67 8.08
CA ASN A 235 -14.42 -15.87 7.59
C ASN A 235 -14.76 -15.03 6.35
N VAL A 236 -16.01 -15.06 5.87
CA VAL A 236 -16.45 -14.17 4.79
C VAL A 236 -16.53 -12.74 5.30
N VAL A 237 -15.90 -11.80 4.58
CA VAL A 237 -16.01 -10.36 4.85
C VAL A 237 -17.00 -9.73 3.89
N GLY A 238 -18.05 -9.13 4.43
CA GLY A 238 -19.18 -8.65 3.64
C GLY A 238 -20.18 -9.79 3.35
N LYS A 239 -20.54 -9.97 2.09
CA LYS A 239 -21.50 -10.98 1.66
C LYS A 239 -20.90 -11.91 0.62
N VAL A 240 -21.35 -13.16 0.59
CA VAL A 240 -21.05 -14.10 -0.50
C VAL A 240 -21.54 -13.50 -1.81
N ASP A 241 -20.77 -13.65 -2.88
CA ASP A 241 -21.00 -13.11 -4.22
C ASP A 241 -20.99 -11.58 -4.35
N ASP A 242 -20.68 -10.84 -3.28
CA ASP A 242 -20.54 -9.36 -3.26
C ASP A 242 -19.10 -8.89 -2.91
N GLY A 243 -18.13 -9.75 -3.05
CA GLY A 243 -16.71 -9.45 -2.76
C GLY A 243 -16.13 -8.34 -3.65
N TRP A 244 -16.72 -8.06 -4.81
CA TRP A 244 -16.32 -6.94 -5.64
C TRP A 244 -16.57 -5.58 -4.98
N THR A 245 -17.65 -5.44 -4.26
CA THR A 245 -17.94 -4.24 -3.44
C THR A 245 -16.82 -4.02 -2.42
N VAL A 246 -16.45 -5.07 -1.70
CA VAL A 246 -15.35 -5.04 -0.73
C VAL A 246 -14.00 -4.73 -1.41
N ALA A 247 -13.71 -5.41 -2.53
CA ALA A 247 -12.47 -5.21 -3.29
C ALA A 247 -12.32 -3.77 -3.81
N THR A 248 -13.40 -3.15 -4.30
CA THR A 248 -13.34 -1.76 -4.77
C THR A 248 -13.06 -0.77 -3.65
N ARG A 249 -13.56 -1.03 -2.43
CA ARG A 249 -13.23 -0.24 -1.23
C ARG A 249 -11.80 -0.48 -0.78
N LEU A 250 -11.31 -1.72 -0.84
CA LEU A 250 -9.91 -2.06 -0.56
C LEU A 250 -8.97 -1.28 -1.48
N LEU A 251 -9.23 -1.29 -2.78
CA LEU A 251 -8.45 -0.54 -3.77
C LEU A 251 -8.55 0.99 -3.55
N PHE A 252 -9.63 1.50 -2.97
CA PHE A 252 -9.71 2.90 -2.56
C PHE A 252 -8.75 3.19 -1.41
N HIS A 253 -8.75 2.38 -0.35
CA HIS A 253 -7.84 2.53 0.79
C HIS A 253 -6.38 2.35 0.39
N GLU A 254 -6.09 1.40 -0.51
CA GLU A 254 -4.74 1.20 -1.07
C GLU A 254 -4.23 2.47 -1.77
N ARG A 255 -5.04 3.07 -2.66
CA ARG A 255 -4.67 4.33 -3.32
C ARG A 255 -4.46 5.48 -2.33
N ALA A 256 -5.29 5.55 -1.30
CA ALA A 256 -5.14 6.56 -0.24
C ALA A 256 -3.85 6.33 0.56
N ALA A 257 -3.51 5.08 0.90
CA ALA A 257 -2.30 4.73 1.62
C ALA A 257 -1.03 5.05 0.80
N VAL A 258 -0.98 4.59 -0.46
CA VAL A 258 0.14 4.86 -1.38
C VAL A 258 0.27 6.36 -1.68
N GLY A 259 -0.84 7.08 -1.78
CA GLY A 259 -0.86 8.53 -2.01
C GLY A 259 -0.60 9.39 -0.77
N GLY A 260 -0.40 8.79 0.41
CA GLY A 260 -0.16 9.52 1.67
C GLY A 260 -1.39 10.25 2.22
N ALA A 261 -2.60 9.87 1.77
CA ALA A 261 -3.86 10.47 2.19
C ALA A 261 -4.67 9.60 3.18
N SER A 262 -4.18 8.40 3.52
CA SER A 262 -4.88 7.53 4.46
C SER A 262 -4.76 8.07 5.90
N PRO A 263 -5.87 8.17 6.64
CA PRO A 263 -5.82 8.52 8.06
C PRO A 263 -5.29 7.38 8.95
N TYR A 264 -5.11 6.20 8.37
CA TYR A 264 -4.69 4.99 9.07
C TYR A 264 -3.23 4.61 8.82
N THR A 265 -2.52 5.36 7.98
CA THR A 265 -1.07 5.16 7.77
C THR A 265 -0.33 5.58 9.04
N GLN A 266 0.59 4.75 9.51
CA GLN A 266 1.36 5.00 10.72
C GLN A 266 2.82 5.20 10.37
N GLY A 267 3.31 6.42 10.57
CA GLY A 267 4.68 6.81 10.25
C GLY A 267 4.89 7.10 8.76
N LYS A 268 5.71 8.07 8.47
CA LYS A 268 6.15 8.30 7.09
C LYS A 268 7.19 7.25 6.74
N MET A 269 6.83 6.33 5.84
CA MET A 269 7.84 5.66 5.05
C MET A 269 8.52 6.73 4.18
N ARG A 270 9.47 7.46 4.73
CA ARG A 270 10.44 8.06 3.83
C ARG A 270 11.25 6.91 3.27
N GLN A 271 10.95 6.57 2.05
CA GLN A 271 12.01 6.10 1.16
C GLN A 271 13.24 6.95 1.45
N ARG A 272 14.44 6.35 1.59
CA ARG A 272 15.71 7.06 1.64
C ARG A 272 15.55 8.28 0.77
N ARG A 273 15.75 9.46 1.36
CA ARG A 273 15.53 10.76 0.71
C ARG A 273 16.07 10.61 -0.71
N ALA A 274 15.17 10.60 -1.70
CA ALA A 274 15.63 10.79 -3.07
C ALA A 274 16.53 12.01 -2.95
N ASP A 275 17.80 11.86 -3.31
CA ASP A 275 18.81 12.87 -3.04
C ASP A 275 18.18 14.24 -3.19
N SER A 276 18.33 15.09 -2.19
CA SER A 276 17.72 16.42 -2.29
C SER A 276 18.27 17.06 -3.54
N LEU A 277 17.57 18.00 -4.10
CA LEU A 277 18.11 18.77 -5.26
C LEU A 277 19.49 19.35 -4.91
N GLU A 278 19.73 19.66 -3.63
CA GLU A 278 21.00 20.11 -3.11
C GLU A 278 22.06 19.02 -3.16
N ASP A 279 21.73 17.77 -2.79
CA ASP A 279 22.65 16.64 -2.89
C ASP A 279 23.03 16.35 -4.34
N LEU A 280 22.02 16.34 -5.23
CA LEU A 280 22.22 16.17 -6.67
C LEU A 280 23.01 17.33 -7.29
N ALA A 281 22.79 18.56 -6.84
CA ALA A 281 23.53 19.73 -7.30
C ALA A 281 24.99 19.68 -6.87
N VAL A 282 25.25 19.24 -5.62
CA VAL A 282 26.61 19.04 -5.09
C VAL A 282 27.33 17.93 -5.88
N LEU A 283 26.61 16.81 -6.16
CA LEU A 283 27.16 15.72 -6.97
C LEU A 283 27.48 16.21 -8.39
N ALA A 284 26.54 16.87 -9.04
CA ALA A 284 26.71 17.41 -10.39
C ALA A 284 27.84 18.44 -10.51
N ALA A 285 28.24 19.06 -9.39
CA ALA A 285 29.37 19.99 -9.34
C ALA A 285 30.72 19.27 -9.14
N LYS A 286 30.74 18.14 -8.42
CA LYS A 286 31.97 17.39 -8.07
C LYS A 286 32.50 16.53 -9.23
N GLU A 287 31.64 15.95 -10.01
CA GLU A 287 32.01 15.01 -11.07
C GLU A 287 31.63 15.58 -12.44
N PRO A 288 32.58 16.08 -13.24
CA PRO A 288 32.29 16.61 -14.57
C PRO A 288 32.08 15.50 -15.61
N VAL A 289 31.09 14.64 -15.41
CA VAL A 289 30.63 13.68 -16.42
C VAL A 289 29.65 14.40 -17.35
N GLY A 290 30.03 14.61 -18.62
CA GLY A 290 29.20 15.25 -19.65
C GLY A 290 29.12 16.77 -19.55
N ASP A 291 28.22 17.38 -20.37
CA ASP A 291 28.04 18.82 -20.46
C ASP A 291 27.33 19.40 -19.21
N ALA A 292 27.98 20.39 -18.59
CA ALA A 292 27.44 21.08 -17.39
C ALA A 292 26.10 21.77 -17.68
N GLY A 293 25.84 22.21 -18.91
CA GLY A 293 24.56 22.79 -19.33
C GLY A 293 23.42 21.77 -19.27
N ASN A 294 23.65 20.57 -19.76
CA ASN A 294 22.70 19.48 -19.77
C ASN A 294 22.33 19.04 -18.33
N ARG A 295 23.33 18.89 -17.46
CA ARG A 295 23.08 18.54 -16.02
C ARG A 295 22.21 19.57 -15.33
N ARG A 296 22.47 20.86 -15.54
CA ARG A 296 21.63 21.93 -14.96
C ARG A 296 20.19 21.87 -15.45
N GLN A 297 19.97 21.55 -16.72
CA GLN A 297 18.64 21.36 -17.29
C GLN A 297 17.93 20.14 -16.69
N GLN A 298 18.62 19.00 -16.53
CA GLN A 298 18.09 17.80 -15.89
C GLN A 298 17.66 18.07 -14.44
N LEU A 299 18.50 18.74 -13.65
CA LEU A 299 18.17 19.14 -12.28
C LEU A 299 16.96 20.09 -12.23
N GLY A 300 16.94 21.11 -13.11
CA GLY A 300 15.80 22.02 -13.22
C GLY A 300 14.50 21.31 -13.59
N ARG A 301 14.58 20.31 -14.48
CA ARG A 301 13.44 19.47 -14.86
C ARG A 301 12.93 18.65 -13.68
N LEU A 302 13.82 17.98 -12.93
CA LEU A 302 13.43 17.20 -11.73
C LEU A 302 12.76 18.09 -10.68
N GLU A 303 13.33 19.25 -10.36
CA GLU A 303 12.70 20.16 -9.39
C GLU A 303 11.33 20.62 -9.88
N THR A 304 11.20 20.94 -11.16
CA THR A 304 9.90 21.30 -11.73
C THR A 304 8.88 20.19 -11.57
N LEU A 305 9.23 18.94 -11.92
CA LEU A 305 8.35 17.79 -11.82
C LEU A 305 7.96 17.50 -10.35
N ASN A 306 8.93 17.54 -9.44
CA ASN A 306 8.69 17.35 -8.01
C ASN A 306 7.78 18.44 -7.43
N ARG A 307 7.97 19.68 -7.84
CA ARG A 307 7.13 20.80 -7.42
C ARG A 307 5.70 20.68 -7.95
N VAL A 308 5.56 20.33 -9.23
CA VAL A 308 4.23 20.06 -9.84
C VAL A 308 3.55 18.89 -9.16
N HIS A 309 4.27 17.82 -8.85
CA HIS A 309 3.71 16.66 -8.13
C HIS A 309 3.14 17.06 -6.76
N ARG A 310 3.89 17.83 -5.96
CA ARG A 310 3.41 18.33 -4.66
C ARG A 310 2.16 19.20 -4.81
N LEU A 311 2.19 20.18 -5.71
CA LEU A 311 1.07 21.09 -5.96
C LEU A 311 -0.17 20.35 -6.48
N LEU A 312 0.01 19.35 -7.36
CA LEU A 312 -1.08 18.51 -7.86
C LEU A 312 -1.69 17.67 -6.74
N SER A 313 -0.85 17.06 -5.91
CA SER A 313 -1.31 16.26 -4.76
C SER A 313 -2.14 17.10 -3.80
N ASP A 314 -1.64 18.27 -3.40
CA ASP A 314 -2.34 19.20 -2.51
C ASP A 314 -3.67 19.66 -3.10
N ARG A 315 -3.69 19.99 -4.39
CA ARG A 315 -4.89 20.44 -5.10
C ARG A 315 -5.95 19.35 -5.17
N VAL A 316 -5.55 18.12 -5.49
CA VAL A 316 -6.47 16.98 -5.62
C VAL A 316 -7.02 16.59 -4.25
N VAL A 317 -6.19 16.51 -3.22
CA VAL A 317 -6.64 16.19 -1.85
C VAL A 317 -7.67 17.22 -1.38
N ARG A 318 -7.32 18.52 -1.42
CA ARG A 318 -8.24 19.60 -1.02
C ARG A 318 -9.53 19.64 -1.89
N GLY A 319 -9.39 19.30 -3.17
CA GLY A 319 -10.54 19.27 -4.07
C GLY A 319 -11.52 18.14 -3.73
N ILE A 320 -11.02 16.98 -3.33
CA ILE A 320 -11.83 15.83 -2.89
C ILE A 320 -12.45 16.11 -1.52
N GLU A 321 -11.64 16.58 -0.56
CA GLU A 321 -12.12 16.94 0.79
C GLU A 321 -13.19 18.03 0.75
N GLY A 322 -13.00 19.03 -0.10
CA GLY A 322 -13.98 20.12 -0.30
C GLY A 322 -15.18 19.79 -1.22
N GLY A 323 -15.29 18.56 -1.71
CA GLY A 323 -16.37 18.13 -2.60
C GLY A 323 -16.33 18.75 -4.01
N HIS A 324 -15.22 19.40 -4.39
CA HIS A 324 -15.03 20.03 -5.71
C HIS A 324 -14.49 19.06 -6.77
N LEU A 325 -13.86 17.98 -6.34
CA LEU A 325 -13.38 16.91 -7.20
C LEU A 325 -13.97 15.57 -6.77
N PRO A 326 -14.32 14.68 -7.71
CA PRO A 326 -14.79 13.35 -7.38
C PRO A 326 -13.63 12.48 -6.85
N GLY A 327 -13.93 11.48 -6.02
CA GLY A 327 -12.92 10.56 -5.48
C GLY A 327 -11.95 9.97 -6.51
N PRO A 328 -12.40 9.58 -7.73
CA PRO A 328 -11.51 9.13 -8.82
C PRO A 328 -10.39 10.10 -9.22
N ALA A 329 -10.48 11.40 -8.85
CA ALA A 329 -9.43 12.39 -9.13
C ALA A 329 -8.06 12.03 -8.52
N GLY A 330 -8.01 11.17 -7.49
CA GLY A 330 -6.76 10.59 -6.98
C GLY A 330 -5.94 9.89 -8.05
N SER A 331 -6.57 9.42 -9.14
CA SER A 331 -5.88 8.81 -10.28
C SER A 331 -4.96 9.78 -11.04
N LEU A 332 -5.20 11.11 -10.96
CA LEU A 332 -4.30 12.13 -11.52
C LEU A 332 -2.95 12.12 -10.80
N VAL A 333 -3.00 12.09 -9.46
CA VAL A 333 -1.78 12.00 -8.63
C VAL A 333 -1.05 10.69 -8.87
N ARG A 334 -1.80 9.57 -8.92
CA ARG A 334 -1.24 8.24 -9.17
C ARG A 334 -0.52 8.16 -10.52
N LEU A 335 -1.14 8.67 -11.58
CA LEU A 335 -0.53 8.73 -12.92
C LEU A 335 0.76 9.55 -12.90
N PHE A 336 0.70 10.75 -12.34
CA PHE A 336 1.82 11.66 -12.33
C PHE A 336 2.98 11.14 -11.47
N HIS A 337 2.67 10.50 -10.32
CA HIS A 337 3.66 9.86 -9.47
C HIS A 337 4.47 8.79 -10.22
N GLY A 338 3.82 7.90 -10.97
CA GLY A 338 4.49 6.88 -11.76
C GLY A 338 5.43 7.49 -12.81
N LEU A 339 4.95 8.49 -13.55
CA LEU A 339 5.75 9.15 -14.59
C LEU A 339 6.97 9.89 -14.02
N VAL A 340 6.79 10.60 -12.91
CA VAL A 340 7.87 11.33 -12.21
C VAL A 340 8.89 10.35 -11.64
N GLY A 341 8.46 9.24 -11.04
CA GLY A 341 9.36 8.23 -10.48
C GLY A 341 10.30 7.62 -11.52
N VAL A 342 9.77 7.31 -12.70
CA VAL A 342 10.60 6.79 -13.82
C VAL A 342 11.59 7.82 -14.30
N GLU A 343 11.17 9.05 -14.49
CA GLU A 343 12.03 10.16 -14.92
C GLU A 343 13.13 10.44 -13.89
N GLN A 344 12.78 10.51 -12.63
CA GLN A 344 13.72 10.75 -11.53
C GLN A 344 14.80 9.66 -11.45
N ALA A 345 14.43 8.39 -11.55
CA ALA A 345 15.38 7.29 -11.55
C ALA A 345 16.34 7.37 -12.76
N SER A 346 15.83 7.76 -13.93
CA SER A 346 16.62 7.92 -15.14
C SER A 346 17.62 9.07 -15.03
N VAL A 347 17.17 10.23 -14.54
CA VAL A 347 18.07 11.39 -14.35
C VAL A 347 19.11 11.12 -13.27
N ASN A 348 18.74 10.45 -12.18
CA ASN A 348 19.73 10.08 -11.16
C ASN A 348 20.80 9.15 -11.75
N MET A 349 20.39 8.17 -12.56
CA MET A 349 21.34 7.28 -13.25
C MET A 349 22.32 8.06 -14.13
N ASP A 350 21.84 9.06 -14.87
CA ASP A 350 22.68 9.91 -15.72
C ASP A 350 23.64 10.78 -14.88
N LEU A 351 23.19 11.33 -13.75
CA LEU A 351 23.99 12.20 -12.89
C LEU A 351 25.08 11.43 -12.13
N TYR A 352 24.77 10.21 -11.66
CA TYR A 352 25.73 9.34 -10.96
C TYR A 352 26.69 8.62 -11.93
N GLY A 353 26.30 8.47 -13.19
CA GLY A 353 27.13 7.84 -14.24
C GLY A 353 27.61 6.45 -13.82
N GLN A 354 28.91 6.21 -13.93
CA GLN A 354 29.50 4.90 -13.63
C GLN A 354 29.33 4.47 -12.16
N GLN A 355 29.21 5.39 -11.21
CA GLN A 355 28.99 5.07 -9.81
C GLN A 355 27.65 4.38 -9.57
N ALA A 356 26.64 4.65 -10.42
CA ALA A 356 25.34 4.00 -10.34
C ALA A 356 25.32 2.57 -10.93
N LEU A 357 26.38 2.15 -11.62
CA LEU A 357 26.49 0.83 -12.25
C LEU A 357 27.14 -0.21 -11.34
N VAL A 358 27.80 0.23 -10.28
CA VAL A 358 28.54 -0.65 -9.37
C VAL A 358 27.95 -0.49 -7.97
N TRP A 359 27.52 -1.58 -7.38
CA TRP A 359 27.12 -1.64 -5.97
C TRP A 359 27.75 -2.88 -5.32
N ASP A 360 28.11 -2.75 -4.06
CA ASP A 360 28.73 -3.80 -3.27
C ASP A 360 27.69 -4.83 -2.81
N GLU A 361 28.15 -6.01 -2.38
CA GLU A 361 27.31 -7.00 -1.69
C GLU A 361 26.65 -6.33 -0.49
N GLY A 362 25.33 -6.36 -0.45
CA GLY A 362 24.53 -5.68 0.58
C GLY A 362 24.13 -4.24 0.23
N ALA A 363 24.27 -3.81 -1.03
CA ALA A 363 23.72 -2.55 -1.50
C ALA A 363 22.26 -2.40 -1.08
N SER A 364 21.97 -1.32 -0.37
CA SER A 364 20.62 -1.06 0.11
C SER A 364 19.68 -0.68 -1.04
N VAL A 365 18.37 -0.87 -0.83
CA VAL A 365 17.29 -0.40 -1.73
C VAL A 365 17.42 1.09 -2.11
N GLY A 366 18.35 1.79 -1.51
CA GLY A 366 18.67 3.18 -1.80
C GLY A 366 19.71 3.41 -2.88
N ASP A 367 20.32 2.38 -3.45
CA ASP A 367 21.29 2.53 -4.52
C ASP A 367 20.60 3.01 -5.82
N HIS A 368 21.23 3.91 -6.53
CA HIS A 368 20.66 4.51 -7.75
C HIS A 368 20.50 3.50 -8.87
N GLY A 369 21.42 2.52 -8.97
CA GLY A 369 21.32 1.42 -9.92
C GLY A 369 20.12 0.51 -9.63
N VAL A 370 19.91 0.16 -8.37
CA VAL A 370 18.75 -0.61 -7.91
C VAL A 370 17.46 0.13 -8.21
N ARG A 371 17.38 1.41 -7.90
CA ARG A 371 16.21 2.25 -8.21
C ARG A 371 15.92 2.34 -9.71
N PHE A 372 16.97 2.40 -10.52
CA PHE A 372 16.80 2.41 -11.97
C PHE A 372 16.21 1.07 -12.45
N VAL A 373 16.66 -0.06 -11.91
CA VAL A 373 16.09 -1.38 -12.23
C VAL A 373 14.62 -1.46 -11.81
N GLN A 374 14.29 -0.98 -10.62
CA GLN A 374 12.93 -1.00 -10.07
C GLN A 374 11.99 0.06 -10.64
N ARG A 375 12.46 1.07 -11.37
CA ARG A 375 11.69 2.28 -11.72
C ARG A 375 10.30 2.03 -12.31
N GLN A 376 10.15 0.93 -13.08
CA GLN A 376 8.86 0.59 -13.70
C GLN A 376 7.83 0.10 -12.69
N ALA A 377 8.22 -0.39 -11.52
CA ALA A 377 7.30 -0.81 -10.47
C ALA A 377 6.39 0.36 -10.04
N ALA A 378 6.91 1.60 -10.06
CA ALA A 378 6.13 2.81 -9.83
C ALA A 378 4.99 3.03 -10.83
N CYS A 379 5.03 2.40 -12.00
CA CYS A 379 3.97 2.46 -13.01
C CYS A 379 2.95 1.32 -12.91
N ILE A 380 3.18 0.33 -12.06
CA ILE A 380 2.41 -0.93 -12.00
C ILE A 380 1.63 -1.05 -10.69
N GLY A 381 2.32 -1.08 -9.55
CA GLY A 381 1.73 -1.29 -8.22
C GLY A 381 0.69 -0.21 -7.84
N GLY A 382 -0.38 -0.58 -7.15
CA GLY A 382 -1.46 0.35 -6.79
C GLY A 382 -2.35 0.78 -7.97
N GLY A 383 -2.41 -0.03 -9.04
CA GLY A 383 -3.06 0.25 -10.32
C GLY A 383 -2.10 0.88 -11.33
N THR A 384 -2.07 0.33 -12.54
CA THR A 384 -1.14 0.77 -13.60
C THR A 384 -1.40 2.21 -14.05
N THR A 385 -0.40 2.82 -14.66
CA THR A 385 -0.57 4.15 -15.30
C THR A 385 -1.62 4.13 -16.39
N GLU A 386 -1.82 3.00 -17.07
CA GLU A 386 -2.87 2.77 -18.07
C GLU A 386 -4.26 2.75 -17.42
N MET A 387 -4.40 2.02 -16.31
CA MET A 387 -5.64 2.03 -15.51
C MET A 387 -5.96 3.43 -14.98
N ALA A 388 -4.95 4.18 -14.53
CA ALA A 388 -5.15 5.56 -14.10
C ALA A 388 -5.66 6.44 -15.26
N ARG A 389 -5.13 6.28 -16.48
CA ARG A 389 -5.62 6.99 -17.69
C ARG A 389 -7.07 6.64 -18.00
N ASN A 390 -7.43 5.35 -17.93
CA ASN A 390 -8.82 4.90 -18.13
C ASN A 390 -9.77 5.53 -17.11
N ILE A 391 -9.40 5.51 -15.83
CA ILE A 391 -10.21 6.13 -14.76
C ILE A 391 -10.36 7.64 -14.99
N ILE A 392 -9.29 8.33 -15.40
CA ILE A 392 -9.33 9.76 -15.69
C ILE A 392 -10.27 10.03 -16.88
N SER A 393 -10.11 9.31 -17.98
CA SER A 393 -10.93 9.49 -19.19
C SER A 393 -12.42 9.25 -18.92
N GLU A 394 -12.74 8.12 -18.26
CA GLU A 394 -14.12 7.71 -18.05
C GLU A 394 -14.82 8.43 -16.91
N ARG A 395 -14.12 8.61 -15.77
CA ARG A 395 -14.74 9.06 -14.52
C ARG A 395 -14.57 10.54 -14.23
N ILE A 396 -13.59 11.21 -14.86
CA ILE A 396 -13.30 12.62 -14.65
C ILE A 396 -13.67 13.40 -15.90
N LEU A 397 -13.24 12.95 -17.08
CA LEU A 397 -13.53 13.65 -18.34
C LEU A 397 -14.86 13.25 -18.98
N GLY A 398 -15.53 12.20 -18.46
CA GLY A 398 -16.80 11.71 -18.99
C GLY A 398 -16.72 11.12 -20.40
N MET A 399 -15.54 10.65 -20.79
CA MET A 399 -15.35 10.02 -22.11
C MET A 399 -16.07 8.65 -22.15
N PRO A 400 -16.50 8.19 -23.33
CA PRO A 400 -17.11 6.88 -23.49
C PRO A 400 -16.19 5.77 -23.00
N ARG A 401 -16.79 4.77 -22.35
CA ARG A 401 -16.08 3.54 -22.00
C ARG A 401 -15.85 2.70 -23.23
N GLU A 402 -14.78 1.92 -23.20
CA GLU A 402 -14.54 0.88 -24.18
C GLU A 402 -15.69 -0.14 -24.18
N LEU A 403 -16.09 -0.58 -25.37
CA LEU A 403 -17.14 -1.59 -25.54
C LEU A 403 -16.65 -2.93 -24.97
N ALA A 404 -17.34 -3.45 -23.95
CA ALA A 404 -17.13 -4.78 -23.40
C ALA A 404 -18.34 -5.64 -23.77
N THR A 405 -18.21 -6.47 -24.79
CA THR A 405 -19.29 -7.34 -25.30
C THR A 405 -19.61 -8.50 -24.36
N ASP A 406 -18.69 -8.82 -23.46
CA ASP A 406 -18.74 -9.90 -22.47
C ASP A 406 -19.21 -9.47 -21.08
N LYS A 407 -19.51 -8.18 -20.88
CA LYS A 407 -19.79 -7.60 -19.56
C LYS A 407 -20.96 -8.26 -18.83
N GLU A 408 -22.00 -8.62 -19.54
CA GLU A 408 -23.21 -9.22 -18.97
C GLU A 408 -23.24 -10.76 -19.11
N LEU A 409 -22.22 -11.34 -19.73
CA LEU A 409 -22.14 -12.81 -19.85
C LEU A 409 -21.82 -13.43 -18.48
N PRO A 410 -22.38 -14.63 -18.19
CA PRO A 410 -21.87 -15.47 -17.11
C PRO A 410 -20.37 -15.68 -17.24
N PHE A 411 -19.65 -15.65 -16.12
CA PHE A 411 -18.18 -15.68 -16.16
C PHE A 411 -17.62 -16.98 -16.79
N ASN A 412 -18.34 -18.10 -16.65
CA ASN A 412 -18.00 -19.37 -17.32
C ASN A 412 -18.14 -19.33 -18.85
N GLN A 413 -18.79 -18.30 -19.41
CA GLN A 413 -18.98 -18.10 -20.87
C GLN A 413 -18.06 -17.00 -21.43
N VAL A 414 -17.34 -16.27 -20.58
CA VAL A 414 -16.39 -15.24 -21.02
C VAL A 414 -15.20 -15.92 -21.72
N PRO A 415 -14.90 -15.56 -23.00
CA PRO A 415 -13.73 -16.10 -23.69
C PRO A 415 -12.45 -15.78 -22.92
N ARG A 416 -11.60 -16.76 -22.74
CA ARG A 416 -10.28 -16.59 -22.09
C ARG A 416 -9.22 -16.99 -23.09
N ASN A 417 -8.16 -16.21 -23.15
CA ASN A 417 -6.96 -16.64 -23.87
C ASN A 417 -6.36 -17.77 -23.05
N GLY A 418 -6.40 -18.99 -23.61
CA GLY A 418 -5.87 -20.21 -23.00
C GLY A 418 -4.35 -20.21 -22.91
#